data_bc05a254ea9b81b39b45af4986b60da2
#
_entry.id   bc05a254ea9b81b39b45af4986b60da2
#
_cell.length_a   1.000
_cell.length_b   1.000
_cell.length_c   1.000
_cell.angle_alpha   90.00
_cell.angle_beta   90.00
_cell.angle_gamma   90.00
#
_symmetry.space_group_name_H-M   'P 1'
#
loop_
_entity.id
_entity.type
_entity.pdbx_description
1 polymer ?
#
loop_
_entity_poly.entity_id
_entity_poly.type
_entity_poly.pdbx_seq_one_letter_code
_entity_poly.pdbx_strand_id
1 'polypeptide(L)'
;MVSAAKIGNTREDQMQFLRFGMFLLVFFLHMSMPEIYPVWNGGVSAVSFFFMLSGALLGFYAVEKRCRLSVKNVVSDTLRKAGKQYDLYLITTIFSVFWSELPVMVVNFRFGEMKQPLLQLGRNLLMIQSWFSEGYFSYNGVGWYLSTLMFLYLLNLPLIALLKKIDSMPSRVKISIAVMALCIGLTAVYSYVTNVEEIHFWQYIFPPARMGQYICGAFLGYGIRLAKDKVSQGRKTYGIFTAVEIGAILFWFVSLYISKMSWHVRLVDGFAPNILLIGVFLMGQGGISRLFRWKPLVKLGNLSADCYLLHQIVINLFFTLSGVEAPTVVSKILCSGFCLGFTLAVAWLLDRKARK
;
A
#
# COMPACT_ATOMS: atom_id res chain seq x y z
N MET A 1 17.05 27.57 -28.83
CA MET A 1 17.60 26.65 -27.81
C MET A 1 17.00 27.00 -26.47
N VAL A 2 15.87 26.39 -26.12
CA VAL A 2 15.22 26.56 -24.82
C VAL A 2 15.78 25.46 -23.92
N SER A 3 16.50 25.91 -22.90
CA SER A 3 17.10 25.10 -21.83
C SER A 3 16.10 24.06 -21.32
N ALA A 4 16.48 22.79 -21.40
CA ALA A 4 15.79 21.70 -20.70
C ALA A 4 16.01 21.94 -19.21
N ALA A 5 15.11 22.71 -18.59
CA ALA A 5 15.03 22.85 -17.15
C ALA A 5 14.88 21.43 -16.58
N LYS A 6 15.81 21.03 -15.74
CA LYS A 6 15.77 19.83 -14.92
C LYS A 6 14.37 19.69 -14.34
N ILE A 7 13.59 18.71 -14.81
CA ILE A 7 12.39 18.25 -14.14
C ILE A 7 12.92 17.65 -12.83
N GLY A 8 13.03 18.50 -11.81
CA GLY A 8 13.30 18.10 -10.46
C GLY A 8 12.25 17.05 -10.08
N ASN A 9 12.70 16.01 -9.42
CA ASN A 9 11.89 14.92 -8.92
C ASN A 9 10.89 15.51 -7.91
N THR A 10 9.77 16.09 -8.39
CA THR A 10 8.66 16.61 -7.59
C THR A 10 7.83 15.42 -7.10
N ARG A 11 8.45 14.56 -6.28
CA ARG A 11 7.71 13.63 -5.44
C ARG A 11 7.00 14.49 -4.40
N GLU A 12 5.72 14.20 -4.18
CA GLU A 12 4.98 14.78 -3.06
C GLU A 12 5.59 14.23 -1.75
N ASP A 13 6.64 14.90 -1.26
CA ASP A 13 7.51 14.42 -0.17
C ASP A 13 6.73 14.12 1.11
N GLN A 14 5.67 14.88 1.42
CA GLN A 14 4.80 14.63 2.57
C GLN A 14 4.13 13.25 2.50
N MET A 15 3.88 12.73 1.29
CA MET A 15 3.28 11.40 1.12
C MET A 15 4.25 10.28 1.49
N GLN A 16 5.56 10.54 1.45
CA GLN A 16 6.56 9.53 1.83
C GLN A 16 6.45 9.20 3.32
N PHE A 17 6.42 10.24 4.17
CA PHE A 17 6.29 9.99 5.61
C PHE A 17 4.91 9.42 5.99
N LEU A 18 3.85 9.85 5.31
CA LEU A 18 2.52 9.26 5.51
C LEU A 18 2.51 7.74 5.20
N ARG A 19 3.22 7.33 4.13
CA ARG A 19 3.43 5.90 3.81
C ARG A 19 4.17 5.16 4.93
N PHE A 20 5.17 5.78 5.53
CA PHE A 20 5.88 5.19 6.66
C PHE A 20 4.96 5.02 7.88
N GLY A 21 4.15 6.03 8.20
CA GLY A 21 3.14 5.91 9.26
C GLY A 21 2.16 4.75 9.03
N MET A 22 1.68 4.58 7.80
CA MET A 22 0.82 3.45 7.43
C MET A 22 1.57 2.10 7.49
N PHE A 23 2.85 2.07 7.13
CA PHE A 23 3.68 0.87 7.32
C PHE A 23 3.80 0.50 8.81
N LEU A 24 3.97 1.46 9.72
CA LEU A 24 4.03 1.18 11.15
C LEU A 24 2.74 0.48 11.65
N LEU A 25 1.57 0.85 11.15
CA LEU A 25 0.32 0.17 11.49
C LEU A 25 0.30 -1.29 11.01
N VAL A 26 0.82 -1.55 9.79
CA VAL A 26 0.99 -2.91 9.29
C VAL A 26 2.00 -3.70 10.14
N PHE A 27 3.10 -3.07 10.52
CA PHE A 27 4.10 -3.69 11.41
C PHE A 27 3.49 -4.09 12.76
N PHE A 28 2.75 -3.19 13.42
CA PHE A 28 2.10 -3.49 14.70
C PHE A 28 1.00 -4.55 14.59
N LEU A 29 0.31 -4.64 13.44
CA LEU A 29 -0.60 -5.75 13.17
C LEU A 29 0.12 -7.10 13.23
N HIS A 30 1.30 -7.22 12.60
CA HIS A 30 2.08 -8.46 12.56
C HIS A 30 2.81 -8.76 13.89
N MET A 31 3.03 -7.74 14.73
CA MET A 31 3.50 -7.93 16.10
C MET A 31 2.44 -8.48 17.06
N SER A 32 1.20 -8.66 16.58
CA SER A 32 0.07 -9.19 17.38
C SER A 32 -0.13 -8.43 18.69
N MET A 33 -0.28 -7.10 18.60
CA MET A 33 -0.45 -6.20 19.75
C MET A 33 -1.90 -5.68 19.88
N PRO A 34 -2.88 -6.53 20.23
CA PRO A 34 -4.29 -6.12 20.37
C PRO A 34 -4.50 -5.11 21.50
N GLU A 35 -3.57 -5.02 22.44
CA GLU A 35 -3.62 -4.11 23.59
C GLU A 35 -3.57 -2.63 23.18
N ILE A 36 -2.96 -2.31 22.04
CA ILE A 36 -2.88 -0.95 21.49
C ILE A 36 -3.92 -0.71 20.41
N TYR A 37 -5.14 -1.23 20.61
CA TYR A 37 -6.28 -0.89 19.76
C TYR A 37 -6.59 0.64 19.87
N PRO A 38 -6.84 1.38 18.76
CA PRO A 38 -7.11 0.93 17.39
C PRO A 38 -5.85 0.78 16.49
N VAL A 39 -4.66 1.09 16.97
CA VAL A 39 -3.42 1.08 16.16
C VAL A 39 -3.18 -0.30 15.55
N TRP A 40 -3.34 -1.35 16.35
CA TRP A 40 -3.21 -2.74 15.87
C TRP A 40 -4.17 -3.05 14.72
N ASN A 41 -5.44 -2.67 14.83
CA ASN A 41 -6.45 -2.91 13.78
C ASN A 41 -6.22 -2.02 12.54
N GLY A 42 -5.48 -0.93 12.68
CA GLY A 42 -5.15 0.01 11.61
C GLY A 42 -4.35 -0.61 10.47
N GLY A 43 -3.63 -1.70 10.71
CA GLY A 43 -2.83 -2.37 9.68
C GLY A 43 -3.65 -2.83 8.47
N VAL A 44 -4.86 -3.35 8.69
CA VAL A 44 -5.79 -3.76 7.63
C VAL A 44 -6.23 -2.56 6.78
N SER A 45 -6.58 -1.46 7.43
CA SER A 45 -7.00 -0.21 6.76
C SER A 45 -5.83 0.48 6.05
N ALA A 46 -4.62 0.37 6.58
CA ALA A 46 -3.41 0.87 5.94
C ALA A 46 -3.12 0.20 4.60
N VAL A 47 -3.44 -1.09 4.43
CA VAL A 47 -3.31 -1.76 3.13
C VAL A 47 -4.30 -1.16 2.11
N SER A 48 -5.53 -0.88 2.50
CA SER A 48 -6.52 -0.18 1.66
C SER A 48 -6.03 1.22 1.25
N PHE A 49 -5.41 1.94 2.20
CA PHE A 49 -4.74 3.21 1.91
C PHE A 49 -3.66 3.07 0.85
N PHE A 50 -2.79 2.04 0.91
CA PHE A 50 -1.73 1.87 -0.08
C PHE A 50 -2.25 1.60 -1.49
N PHE A 51 -3.31 0.81 -1.65
CA PHE A 51 -3.94 0.60 -2.96
C PHE A 51 -4.53 1.92 -3.50
N MET A 52 -5.27 2.65 -2.69
CA MET A 52 -5.86 3.93 -3.07
C MET A 52 -4.79 4.98 -3.36
N LEU A 53 -3.73 5.07 -2.55
CA LEU A 53 -2.60 5.99 -2.77
C LEU A 53 -1.87 5.68 -4.08
N SER A 54 -1.67 4.40 -4.40
CA SER A 54 -1.01 4.01 -5.67
C SER A 54 -1.82 4.50 -6.88
N GLY A 55 -3.15 4.37 -6.84
CA GLY A 55 -4.05 4.98 -7.82
C GLY A 55 -3.98 6.51 -7.80
N ALA A 56 -4.01 7.13 -6.62
CA ALA A 56 -4.01 8.59 -6.50
C ALA A 56 -2.74 9.23 -7.08
N LEU A 57 -1.57 8.66 -6.83
CA LEU A 57 -0.34 9.11 -7.46
C LEU A 57 -0.33 8.88 -8.98
N LEU A 58 -0.94 7.79 -9.46
CA LEU A 58 -1.14 7.59 -10.89
C LEU A 58 -1.95 8.72 -11.51
N GLY A 59 -3.12 9.02 -10.95
CA GLY A 59 -4.05 10.02 -11.44
C GLY A 59 -3.51 11.45 -11.33
N PHE A 60 -2.84 11.76 -10.22
CA PHE A 60 -2.22 13.07 -9.98
C PHE A 60 -1.22 13.49 -11.08
N TYR A 61 -0.46 12.52 -11.59
CA TYR A 61 0.52 12.74 -12.66
C TYR A 61 0.05 12.28 -14.05
N ALA A 62 -1.22 11.86 -14.21
CA ALA A 62 -1.71 11.23 -15.45
C ALA A 62 -1.61 12.13 -16.68
N VAL A 63 -1.96 13.40 -16.54
CA VAL A 63 -2.03 14.35 -17.67
C VAL A 63 -0.64 14.66 -18.23
N GLU A 64 0.37 14.70 -17.36
CA GLU A 64 1.76 15.00 -17.72
C GLU A 64 2.47 13.80 -18.38
N LYS A 65 2.00 12.58 -18.16
CA LYS A 65 2.65 11.35 -18.66
C LYS A 65 2.38 11.16 -20.15
N ARG A 66 3.43 10.84 -20.89
CA ARG A 66 3.26 10.31 -22.26
C ARG A 66 2.61 8.93 -22.16
N CYS A 67 1.50 8.75 -22.88
CA CYS A 67 0.77 7.48 -22.90
C CYS A 67 0.51 7.07 -24.36
N ARG A 68 1.00 5.88 -24.72
CA ARG A 68 0.64 5.19 -25.94
C ARG A 68 0.02 3.85 -25.54
N LEU A 69 -1.29 3.77 -25.65
CA LEU A 69 -2.02 2.56 -25.26
C LEU A 69 -1.81 1.46 -26.31
N SER A 70 -1.18 0.38 -25.89
CA SER A 70 -1.06 -0.88 -26.64
C SER A 70 -0.82 -2.01 -25.64
N VAL A 71 -1.16 -3.24 -25.98
CA VAL A 71 -0.94 -4.41 -25.11
C VAL A 71 0.53 -4.52 -24.70
N LYS A 72 1.47 -4.38 -25.65
CA LYS A 72 2.92 -4.40 -25.40
C LYS A 72 3.31 -3.35 -24.33
N ASN A 73 2.81 -2.13 -24.45
CA ASN A 73 3.15 -1.05 -23.52
C ASN A 73 2.53 -1.28 -22.12
N VAL A 74 1.30 -1.81 -22.06
CA VAL A 74 0.64 -2.16 -20.77
C VAL A 74 1.47 -3.22 -20.05
N VAL A 75 1.82 -4.30 -20.71
CA VAL A 75 2.65 -5.36 -20.12
C VAL A 75 4.02 -4.83 -19.71
N SER A 76 4.70 -4.07 -20.57
CA SER A 76 6.01 -3.48 -20.28
C SER A 76 5.97 -2.50 -19.09
N ASP A 77 4.95 -1.62 -18.98
CA ASP A 77 4.80 -0.71 -17.83
C ASP A 77 4.54 -1.49 -16.54
N THR A 78 3.71 -2.53 -16.61
CA THR A 78 3.42 -3.41 -15.47
C THR A 78 4.66 -4.11 -14.96
N LEU A 79 5.40 -4.79 -15.84
CA LEU A 79 6.63 -5.51 -15.47
C LEU A 79 7.70 -4.56 -14.94
N ARG A 80 7.87 -3.39 -15.56
CA ARG A 80 8.81 -2.36 -15.10
C ARG A 80 8.48 -1.85 -13.69
N LYS A 81 7.20 -1.75 -13.34
CA LYS A 81 6.77 -1.29 -12.01
C LYS A 81 6.86 -2.39 -10.97
N ALA A 82 6.42 -3.59 -11.31
CA ALA A 82 6.54 -4.77 -10.46
C ALA A 82 8.03 -5.07 -10.15
N GLY A 83 8.90 -4.98 -11.18
CA GLY A 83 10.33 -5.23 -11.08
C GLY A 83 11.07 -4.34 -10.08
N LYS A 84 10.53 -3.16 -9.72
CA LYS A 84 11.18 -2.27 -8.74
C LYS A 84 11.35 -2.89 -7.36
N GLN A 85 10.46 -3.79 -6.97
CA GLN A 85 10.48 -4.46 -5.68
C GLN A 85 10.74 -5.98 -5.82
N TYR A 86 10.84 -6.47 -7.06
CA TYR A 86 10.91 -7.89 -7.32
C TYR A 86 12.19 -8.53 -6.77
N ASP A 87 13.33 -7.86 -6.89
CA ASP A 87 14.61 -8.40 -6.40
C ASP A 87 14.57 -8.63 -4.88
N LEU A 88 14.10 -7.64 -4.12
CA LEU A 88 13.96 -7.79 -2.67
C LEU A 88 12.86 -8.80 -2.32
N TYR A 89 11.75 -8.80 -3.05
CA TYR A 89 10.70 -9.79 -2.89
C TYR A 89 11.22 -11.22 -3.13
N LEU A 90 11.98 -11.42 -4.19
CA LEU A 90 12.58 -12.73 -4.51
C LEU A 90 13.54 -13.18 -3.41
N ILE A 91 14.45 -12.31 -2.97
CA ILE A 91 15.40 -12.60 -1.88
C ILE A 91 14.64 -13.00 -0.61
N THR A 92 13.62 -12.24 -0.23
CA THR A 92 12.84 -12.52 0.97
C THR A 92 12.01 -13.79 0.86
N THR A 93 11.47 -14.09 -0.32
CA THR A 93 10.74 -15.34 -0.60
C THR A 93 11.69 -16.55 -0.51
N ILE A 94 12.85 -16.50 -1.16
CA ILE A 94 13.85 -17.56 -1.12
C ILE A 94 14.35 -17.78 0.32
N PHE A 95 14.62 -16.68 1.04
CA PHE A 95 15.02 -16.77 2.44
C PHE A 95 13.96 -17.50 3.29
N SER A 96 12.68 -17.18 3.09
CA SER A 96 11.58 -17.84 3.80
C SER A 96 11.48 -19.34 3.47
N VAL A 97 11.73 -19.74 2.20
CA VAL A 97 11.79 -21.17 1.82
C VAL A 97 12.86 -21.90 2.64
N PHE A 98 14.08 -21.34 2.70
CA PHE A 98 15.18 -21.99 3.42
C PHE A 98 15.00 -21.99 4.94
N TRP A 99 14.36 -20.95 5.48
CA TRP A 99 14.23 -20.79 6.92
C TRP A 99 13.04 -21.55 7.51
N SER A 100 11.87 -21.47 6.89
CA SER A 100 10.63 -22.02 7.48
C SER A 100 10.18 -23.35 6.86
N GLU A 101 10.31 -23.50 5.55
CA GLU A 101 9.70 -24.61 4.83
C GLU A 101 10.67 -25.77 4.63
N LEU A 102 11.89 -25.48 4.20
CA LEU A 102 12.86 -26.54 3.88
C LEU A 102 13.19 -27.45 5.08
N PRO A 103 13.37 -26.96 6.31
CA PRO A 103 13.59 -27.83 7.46
C PRO A 103 12.43 -28.79 7.72
N VAL A 104 11.18 -28.29 7.59
CA VAL A 104 9.97 -29.12 7.76
C VAL A 104 9.84 -30.15 6.64
N MET A 105 10.15 -29.74 5.40
CA MET A 105 10.14 -30.62 4.25
C MET A 105 11.18 -31.74 4.34
N VAL A 106 12.38 -31.41 4.81
CA VAL A 106 13.48 -32.42 4.95
C VAL A 106 13.16 -33.43 6.05
N VAL A 107 12.63 -32.98 7.19
CA VAL A 107 12.27 -33.86 8.32
C VAL A 107 11.08 -34.76 7.96
N ASN A 108 10.09 -34.26 7.23
CA ASN A 108 8.86 -34.98 6.86
C ASN A 108 8.89 -35.45 5.41
N PHE A 109 10.07 -35.74 4.85
CA PHE A 109 10.25 -36.01 3.44
C PHE A 109 9.34 -37.15 2.93
N ARG A 110 8.30 -36.79 2.19
CA ARG A 110 7.45 -37.68 1.41
C ARG A 110 7.27 -37.08 0.02
N PHE A 111 7.68 -37.78 -1.04
CA PHE A 111 7.63 -37.25 -2.41
C PHE A 111 6.23 -36.75 -2.82
N GLY A 112 5.16 -37.39 -2.34
CA GLY A 112 3.76 -36.98 -2.64
C GLY A 112 3.36 -35.63 -2.02
N GLU A 113 4.01 -35.23 -0.93
CA GLU A 113 3.69 -33.99 -0.19
C GLU A 113 4.42 -32.77 -0.75
N MET A 114 5.43 -32.96 -1.63
CA MET A 114 6.19 -31.86 -2.25
C MET A 114 5.40 -31.08 -3.32
N LYS A 115 4.32 -31.64 -3.86
CA LYS A 115 3.57 -31.01 -4.95
C LYS A 115 2.98 -29.64 -4.55
N GLN A 116 2.37 -29.54 -3.39
CA GLN A 116 1.75 -28.29 -2.94
C GLN A 116 2.76 -27.18 -2.65
N PRO A 117 3.83 -27.40 -1.87
CA PRO A 117 4.88 -26.41 -1.68
C PRO A 117 5.52 -25.92 -2.98
N LEU A 118 5.83 -26.81 -3.92
CA LEU A 118 6.39 -26.42 -5.22
C LEU A 118 5.41 -25.58 -6.05
N LEU A 119 4.12 -25.92 -6.04
CA LEU A 119 3.09 -25.15 -6.71
C LEU A 119 2.97 -23.74 -6.09
N GLN A 120 2.96 -23.65 -4.76
CA GLN A 120 2.93 -22.38 -4.04
C GLN A 120 4.18 -21.55 -4.33
N LEU A 121 5.36 -22.16 -4.38
CA LEU A 121 6.60 -21.48 -4.78
C LEU A 121 6.49 -20.92 -6.19
N GLY A 122 6.03 -21.71 -7.15
CA GLY A 122 5.80 -21.25 -8.51
C GLY A 122 4.84 -20.06 -8.59
N ARG A 123 3.72 -20.09 -7.85
CA ARG A 123 2.75 -18.99 -7.74
C ARG A 123 3.40 -17.72 -7.15
N ASN A 124 4.24 -17.87 -6.13
CA ASN A 124 4.97 -16.74 -5.52
C ASN A 124 6.01 -16.17 -6.48
N LEU A 125 6.85 -17.00 -7.13
CA LEU A 125 7.83 -16.53 -8.11
C LEU A 125 7.21 -15.77 -9.27
N LEU A 126 5.99 -16.15 -9.69
CA LEU A 126 5.23 -15.46 -10.73
C LEU A 126 4.41 -14.27 -10.20
N MET A 127 4.40 -14.02 -8.88
CA MET A 127 3.58 -13.00 -8.22
C MET A 127 2.08 -13.14 -8.53
N ILE A 128 1.56 -14.37 -8.53
CA ILE A 128 0.14 -14.67 -8.79
C ILE A 128 -0.55 -15.37 -7.61
N GLN A 129 0.13 -15.50 -6.46
CA GLN A 129 -0.41 -16.22 -5.28
C GLN A 129 -1.73 -15.64 -4.77
N SER A 130 -1.98 -14.35 -4.92
CA SER A 130 -3.24 -13.70 -4.50
C SER A 130 -4.47 -14.07 -5.33
N TRP A 131 -4.31 -14.82 -6.41
CA TRP A 131 -5.41 -15.33 -7.22
C TRP A 131 -5.99 -16.66 -6.73
N PHE A 132 -5.35 -17.28 -5.73
CA PHE A 132 -5.71 -18.60 -5.22
C PHE A 132 -6.06 -18.49 -3.73
N SER A 133 -7.16 -19.13 -3.31
CA SER A 133 -7.58 -19.13 -1.91
C SER A 133 -6.66 -19.96 -1.01
N GLU A 134 -5.85 -20.83 -1.60
CA GLU A 134 -4.86 -21.64 -0.89
C GLU A 134 -3.45 -21.08 -1.07
N GLY A 135 -2.73 -20.89 0.03
CA GLY A 135 -1.31 -20.57 0.02
C GLY A 135 -0.95 -19.14 -0.37
N TYR A 136 -1.90 -18.19 -0.32
CA TYR A 136 -1.61 -16.77 -0.59
C TYR A 136 -0.68 -16.11 0.44
N PHE A 137 -0.56 -16.68 1.62
CA PHE A 137 0.39 -16.27 2.68
C PHE A 137 1.64 -17.15 2.75
N SER A 138 1.85 -18.07 1.81
CA SER A 138 3.04 -18.92 1.81
C SER A 138 4.32 -18.11 1.68
N TYR A 139 5.39 -18.59 2.30
CA TYR A 139 6.74 -18.01 2.32
C TYR A 139 6.77 -16.61 2.94
N ASN A 140 7.00 -15.56 2.15
CA ASN A 140 6.87 -14.18 2.61
C ASN A 140 5.40 -13.77 2.56
N GLY A 141 4.69 -13.93 3.68
CA GLY A 141 3.24 -13.74 3.74
C GLY A 141 2.75 -12.38 3.27
N VAL A 142 3.54 -11.31 3.43
CA VAL A 142 3.16 -9.96 2.93
C VAL A 142 3.26 -9.81 1.42
N GLY A 143 3.86 -10.79 0.73
CA GLY A 143 4.03 -10.79 -0.72
C GLY A 143 2.72 -10.77 -1.52
N TRP A 144 1.60 -11.22 -0.94
CA TRP A 144 0.29 -11.16 -1.59
C TRP A 144 -0.07 -9.75 -2.06
N TYR A 145 0.32 -8.73 -1.31
CA TYR A 145 0.09 -7.33 -1.67
C TYR A 145 0.75 -6.95 -3.00
N LEU A 146 2.00 -7.40 -3.23
CA LEU A 146 2.70 -7.14 -4.49
C LEU A 146 2.05 -7.88 -5.65
N SER A 147 1.60 -9.12 -5.44
CA SER A 147 0.83 -9.90 -6.42
C SER A 147 -0.45 -9.16 -6.86
N THR A 148 -1.22 -8.67 -5.89
CA THR A 148 -2.41 -7.85 -6.15
C THR A 148 -2.06 -6.53 -6.85
N LEU A 149 -1.00 -5.87 -6.41
CA LEU A 149 -0.57 -4.59 -7.00
C LEU A 149 -0.07 -4.76 -8.44
N MET A 150 0.58 -5.88 -8.76
CA MET A 150 0.98 -6.21 -10.14
C MET A 150 -0.24 -6.27 -11.08
N PHE A 151 -1.32 -6.92 -10.65
CA PHE A 151 -2.58 -6.91 -11.40
C PHE A 151 -3.11 -5.48 -11.58
N LEU A 152 -3.15 -4.68 -10.52
CA LEU A 152 -3.64 -3.29 -10.61
C LEU A 152 -2.79 -2.42 -11.53
N TYR A 153 -1.51 -2.72 -11.69
CA TYR A 153 -0.64 -2.01 -12.65
C TYR A 153 -1.04 -2.22 -14.12
N LEU A 154 -1.76 -3.30 -14.45
CA LEU A 154 -2.34 -3.46 -15.79
C LEU A 154 -3.34 -2.34 -16.13
N LEU A 155 -3.97 -1.75 -15.11
CA LEU A 155 -4.92 -0.65 -15.27
C LEU A 155 -4.24 0.71 -15.49
N ASN A 156 -2.93 0.84 -15.30
CA ASN A 156 -2.24 2.13 -15.33
C ASN A 156 -2.41 2.88 -16.66
N LEU A 157 -1.99 2.28 -17.76
CA LEU A 157 -2.06 2.94 -19.05
C LEU A 157 -3.50 3.14 -19.54
N PRO A 158 -4.44 2.18 -19.38
CA PRO A 158 -5.86 2.42 -19.61
C PRO A 158 -6.42 3.60 -18.81
N LEU A 159 -6.12 3.70 -17.52
CA LEU A 159 -6.58 4.81 -16.68
C LEU A 159 -5.96 6.15 -17.09
N ILE A 160 -4.66 6.18 -17.41
CA ILE A 160 -4.01 7.40 -17.93
C ILE A 160 -4.68 7.85 -19.23
N ALA A 161 -4.91 6.93 -20.16
CA ALA A 161 -5.57 7.25 -21.43
C ALA A 161 -6.99 7.80 -21.21
N LEU A 162 -7.76 7.17 -20.30
CA LEU A 162 -9.11 7.61 -19.93
C LEU A 162 -9.10 8.99 -19.29
N LEU A 163 -8.21 9.24 -18.32
CA LEU A 163 -8.11 10.52 -17.62
C LEU A 163 -7.71 11.65 -18.58
N LYS A 164 -6.83 11.40 -19.55
CA LYS A 164 -6.49 12.38 -20.59
C LYS A 164 -7.68 12.70 -21.49
N LYS A 165 -8.49 11.69 -21.85
CA LYS A 165 -9.70 11.91 -22.61
C LYS A 165 -10.71 12.76 -21.82
N ILE A 166 -10.88 12.46 -20.52
CA ILE A 166 -11.77 13.20 -19.63
C ILE A 166 -11.27 14.64 -19.40
N ASP A 167 -9.94 14.85 -19.35
CA ASP A 167 -9.35 16.18 -19.11
C ASP A 167 -9.75 17.21 -20.16
N SER A 168 -10.02 16.78 -21.40
CA SER A 168 -10.53 17.63 -22.47
C SER A 168 -12.02 17.98 -22.35
N MET A 169 -12.75 17.38 -21.40
CA MET A 169 -14.21 17.55 -21.26
C MET A 169 -14.58 18.64 -20.25
N PRO A 170 -15.57 19.49 -20.52
CA PRO A 170 -16.03 20.50 -19.55
C PRO A 170 -16.52 19.88 -18.23
N SER A 171 -17.12 18.68 -18.30
CA SER A 171 -17.70 17.96 -17.17
C SER A 171 -16.70 17.10 -16.39
N ARG A 172 -15.39 17.22 -16.63
CA ARG A 172 -14.33 16.37 -16.06
C ARG A 172 -14.41 16.18 -14.53
N VAL A 173 -14.77 17.23 -13.78
CA VAL A 173 -14.91 17.13 -12.32
C VAL A 173 -16.14 16.30 -11.94
N LYS A 174 -17.29 16.54 -12.60
CA LYS A 174 -18.51 15.76 -12.36
C LYS A 174 -18.32 14.28 -12.69
N ILE A 175 -17.64 13.97 -13.81
CA ILE A 175 -17.29 12.61 -14.21
C ILE A 175 -16.40 11.95 -13.15
N SER A 176 -15.38 12.66 -12.64
CA SER A 176 -14.49 12.13 -11.60
C SER A 176 -15.26 11.78 -10.34
N ILE A 177 -16.14 12.65 -9.87
CA ILE A 177 -16.98 12.39 -8.69
C ILE A 177 -17.92 11.19 -8.94
N ALA A 178 -18.55 11.13 -10.11
CA ALA A 178 -19.44 10.02 -10.46
C ALA A 178 -18.72 8.67 -10.51
N VAL A 179 -17.51 8.63 -11.09
CA VAL A 179 -16.71 7.41 -11.11
C VAL A 179 -16.27 6.99 -9.70
N MET A 180 -15.87 7.93 -8.84
CA MET A 180 -15.55 7.64 -7.44
C MET A 180 -16.76 7.06 -6.70
N ALA A 181 -17.95 7.66 -6.83
CA ALA A 181 -19.18 7.16 -6.24
C ALA A 181 -19.54 5.76 -6.78
N LEU A 182 -19.38 5.53 -8.09
CA LEU A 182 -19.58 4.21 -8.71
C LEU A 182 -18.61 3.17 -8.14
N CYS A 183 -17.32 3.50 -7.96
CA CYS A 183 -16.34 2.60 -7.36
C CYS A 183 -16.75 2.19 -5.93
N ILE A 184 -17.20 3.15 -5.12
CA ILE A 184 -17.69 2.89 -3.76
C ILE A 184 -18.92 1.98 -3.80
N GLY A 185 -19.92 2.30 -4.64
CA GLY A 185 -21.15 1.53 -4.79
C GLY A 185 -20.89 0.09 -5.26
N LEU A 186 -20.07 -0.09 -6.31
CA LEU A 186 -19.69 -1.42 -6.81
C LEU A 186 -18.90 -2.22 -5.77
N THR A 187 -18.03 -1.57 -5.00
CA THR A 187 -17.30 -2.24 -3.91
C THR A 187 -18.26 -2.66 -2.79
N ALA A 188 -19.25 -1.85 -2.47
CA ALA A 188 -20.27 -2.21 -1.48
C ALA A 188 -21.11 -3.42 -1.93
N VAL A 189 -21.57 -3.43 -3.19
CA VAL A 189 -22.30 -4.58 -3.78
C VAL A 189 -21.40 -5.82 -3.78
N TYR A 190 -20.16 -5.70 -4.24
CA TYR A 190 -19.20 -6.81 -4.22
C TYR A 190 -19.01 -7.36 -2.81
N SER A 191 -18.82 -6.49 -1.82
CA SER A 191 -18.63 -6.86 -0.43
C SER A 191 -19.86 -7.59 0.15
N TYR A 192 -21.05 -7.18 -0.24
CA TYR A 192 -22.29 -7.83 0.16
C TYR A 192 -22.45 -9.23 -0.47
N VAL A 193 -22.18 -9.34 -1.78
CA VAL A 193 -22.32 -10.62 -2.52
C VAL A 193 -21.26 -11.64 -2.10
N THR A 194 -20.04 -11.19 -1.74
CA THR A 194 -18.94 -12.07 -1.32
C THR A 194 -18.90 -12.31 0.19
N ASN A 195 -19.99 -12.07 0.90
CA ASN A 195 -20.12 -12.41 2.33
C ASN A 195 -20.39 -13.92 2.50
N VAL A 196 -19.41 -14.73 2.12
CA VAL A 196 -19.44 -16.20 2.06
C VAL A 196 -18.27 -16.79 2.83
N GLU A 197 -18.17 -18.12 2.86
CA GLU A 197 -16.95 -18.78 3.36
C GLU A 197 -15.71 -18.21 2.66
N GLU A 198 -14.57 -18.20 3.35
CA GLU A 198 -13.32 -17.55 2.88
C GLU A 198 -13.45 -16.05 2.62
N ILE A 199 -14.31 -15.34 3.35
CA ILE A 199 -14.52 -13.88 3.22
C ILE A 199 -13.21 -13.09 3.23
N HIS A 200 -12.21 -13.53 4.01
CA HIS A 200 -10.89 -12.90 4.06
C HIS A 200 -10.19 -12.96 2.70
N PHE A 201 -10.24 -14.10 2.01
CA PHE A 201 -9.68 -14.21 0.67
C PHE A 201 -10.42 -13.30 -0.31
N TRP A 202 -11.73 -13.46 -0.45
CA TRP A 202 -12.52 -12.77 -1.46
C TRP A 202 -12.53 -11.25 -1.30
N GLN A 203 -12.55 -10.74 -0.07
CA GLN A 203 -12.66 -9.30 0.17
C GLN A 203 -11.33 -8.62 0.48
N TYR A 204 -10.30 -9.35 0.96
CA TYR A 204 -9.06 -8.74 1.37
C TYR A 204 -7.88 -9.06 0.46
N ILE A 205 -7.77 -10.29 -0.03
CA ILE A 205 -6.61 -10.78 -0.79
C ILE A 205 -6.84 -10.68 -2.30
N PHE A 206 -8.01 -11.11 -2.78
CA PHE A 206 -8.31 -11.29 -4.20
C PHE A 206 -8.13 -10.01 -5.01
N PRO A 207 -7.32 -10.01 -6.10
CA PRO A 207 -6.93 -8.77 -6.78
C PRO A 207 -8.09 -7.92 -7.29
N PRO A 208 -9.18 -8.46 -7.89
CA PRO A 208 -10.34 -7.67 -8.32
C PRO A 208 -11.03 -6.90 -7.19
N ALA A 209 -11.01 -7.40 -5.95
CA ALA A 209 -11.59 -6.70 -4.79
C ALA A 209 -10.95 -5.33 -4.52
N ARG A 210 -9.71 -5.14 -4.98
CA ARG A 210 -8.93 -3.92 -4.77
C ARG A 210 -9.05 -2.90 -5.90
N MET A 211 -9.70 -3.27 -7.02
CA MET A 211 -9.88 -2.38 -8.18
C MET A 211 -10.64 -1.10 -7.82
N GLY A 212 -11.72 -1.21 -7.04
CA GLY A 212 -12.51 -0.05 -6.63
C GLY A 212 -11.66 1.00 -5.90
N GLN A 213 -10.83 0.58 -4.95
CA GLN A 213 -9.92 1.46 -4.20
C GLN A 213 -8.88 2.11 -5.12
N TYR A 214 -8.29 1.34 -6.03
CA TYR A 214 -7.27 1.81 -6.95
C TYR A 214 -7.82 2.83 -7.95
N ILE A 215 -8.95 2.53 -8.59
CA ILE A 215 -9.59 3.40 -9.58
C ILE A 215 -10.12 4.67 -8.89
N CYS A 216 -10.80 4.54 -7.75
CA CYS A 216 -11.23 5.68 -6.94
C CYS A 216 -10.05 6.60 -6.60
N GLY A 217 -8.92 6.02 -6.17
CA GLY A 217 -7.67 6.75 -5.96
C GLY A 217 -7.22 7.52 -7.19
N ALA A 218 -7.23 6.89 -8.37
CA ALA A 218 -6.79 7.54 -9.61
C ALA A 218 -7.65 8.79 -9.95
N PHE A 219 -8.96 8.70 -9.80
CA PHE A 219 -9.84 9.84 -10.01
C PHE A 219 -9.73 10.90 -8.91
N LEU A 220 -9.50 10.49 -7.65
CA LEU A 220 -9.18 11.41 -6.55
C LEU A 220 -7.91 12.20 -6.84
N GLY A 221 -6.81 11.54 -7.18
CA GLY A 221 -5.53 12.19 -7.47
C GLY A 221 -5.63 13.16 -8.65
N TYR A 222 -6.33 12.78 -9.71
CA TYR A 222 -6.62 13.66 -10.83
C TYR A 222 -7.44 14.89 -10.40
N GLY A 223 -8.52 14.71 -9.63
CA GLY A 223 -9.33 15.81 -9.11
C GLY A 223 -8.54 16.77 -8.22
N ILE A 224 -7.67 16.24 -7.35
CA ILE A 224 -6.78 17.05 -6.50
C ILE A 224 -5.77 17.83 -7.34
N ARG A 225 -5.21 17.27 -8.41
CA ARG A 225 -4.34 17.99 -9.34
C ARG A 225 -5.03 19.21 -9.95
N LEU A 226 -6.28 19.05 -10.40
CA LEU A 226 -7.09 20.15 -10.93
C LEU A 226 -7.41 21.24 -9.90
N ALA A 227 -7.60 20.85 -8.63
CA ALA A 227 -7.90 21.77 -7.54
C ALA A 227 -6.64 22.52 -7.05
N LYS A 228 -5.49 21.84 -7.00
CA LYS A 228 -4.24 22.36 -6.44
C LYS A 228 -3.78 23.62 -7.13
N ASP A 229 -3.93 23.70 -8.45
CA ASP A 229 -3.52 24.85 -9.25
C ASP A 229 -4.41 26.09 -9.03
N LYS A 230 -5.62 25.89 -8.46
CA LYS A 230 -6.60 26.98 -8.20
C LYS A 230 -6.54 27.54 -6.79
N VAL A 231 -5.87 26.86 -5.86
CA VAL A 231 -5.81 27.29 -4.47
C VAL A 231 -4.71 28.31 -4.28
N SER A 232 -5.10 29.53 -3.89
CA SER A 232 -4.16 30.59 -3.55
C SER A 232 -3.38 30.25 -2.28
N GLN A 233 -2.08 30.53 -2.27
CA GLN A 233 -1.24 30.38 -1.10
C GLN A 233 -1.30 31.65 -0.23
N GLY A 234 -1.65 31.50 1.05
CA GLY A 234 -1.69 32.62 2.00
C GLY A 234 -1.76 32.11 3.44
N ARG A 235 -1.52 33.02 4.40
CA ARG A 235 -1.52 32.65 5.84
C ARG A 235 -2.85 32.05 6.32
N LYS A 236 -3.99 32.57 5.83
CA LYS A 236 -5.32 32.04 6.15
C LYS A 236 -5.52 30.65 5.58
N THR A 237 -5.15 30.44 4.32
CA THR A 237 -5.22 29.14 3.64
C THR A 237 -4.37 28.09 4.37
N TYR A 238 -3.15 28.47 4.77
CA TYR A 238 -2.27 27.61 5.54
C TYR A 238 -2.90 27.12 6.86
N GLY A 239 -3.51 28.04 7.64
CA GLY A 239 -4.17 27.69 8.90
C GLY A 239 -5.36 26.73 8.70
N ILE A 240 -6.21 27.01 7.70
CA ILE A 240 -7.35 26.14 7.36
C ILE A 240 -6.87 24.74 6.96
N PHE A 241 -5.90 24.63 6.05
CA PHE A 241 -5.39 23.33 5.65
C PHE A 241 -4.72 22.56 6.79
N THR A 242 -4.02 23.24 7.72
CA THR A 242 -3.47 22.60 8.91
C THR A 242 -4.56 21.99 9.79
N ALA A 243 -5.66 22.70 10.01
CA ALA A 243 -6.80 22.18 10.77
C ALA A 243 -7.45 20.99 10.05
N VAL A 244 -7.59 21.06 8.72
CA VAL A 244 -8.16 19.96 7.91
C VAL A 244 -7.22 18.74 7.91
N GLU A 245 -5.90 18.92 7.85
CA GLU A 245 -4.91 17.83 7.96
C GLU A 245 -5.03 17.11 9.31
N ILE A 246 -5.11 17.86 10.41
CA ILE A 246 -5.32 17.31 11.76
C ILE A 246 -6.66 16.58 11.82
N GLY A 247 -7.73 17.21 11.34
CA GLY A 247 -9.07 16.61 11.29
C GLY A 247 -9.11 15.31 10.48
N ALA A 248 -8.40 15.25 9.35
CA ALA A 248 -8.31 14.06 8.51
C ALA A 248 -7.59 12.89 9.23
N ILE A 249 -6.50 13.19 9.95
CA ILE A 249 -5.80 12.19 10.76
C ILE A 249 -6.71 11.67 11.87
N LEU A 250 -7.35 12.59 12.63
CA LEU A 250 -8.27 12.21 13.72
C LEU A 250 -9.44 11.39 13.19
N PHE A 251 -10.07 11.84 12.09
CA PHE A 251 -11.17 11.10 11.46
C PHE A 251 -10.74 9.70 11.03
N TRP A 252 -9.53 9.54 10.49
CA TRP A 252 -8.98 8.24 10.10
C TRP A 252 -8.89 7.31 11.33
N PHE A 253 -8.33 7.77 12.46
CA PHE A 253 -8.25 6.97 13.69
C PHE A 253 -9.62 6.70 14.31
N VAL A 254 -10.51 7.69 14.32
CA VAL A 254 -11.90 7.52 14.81
C VAL A 254 -12.64 6.47 13.97
N SER A 255 -12.48 6.49 12.65
CA SER A 255 -13.09 5.48 11.77
C SER A 255 -12.62 4.06 12.08
N LEU A 256 -11.35 3.87 12.44
CA LEU A 256 -10.82 2.58 12.90
C LEU A 256 -11.47 2.12 14.21
N TYR A 257 -11.68 3.06 15.13
CA TYR A 257 -12.29 2.76 16.42
C TYR A 257 -13.76 2.36 16.28
N ILE A 258 -14.50 3.04 15.41
CA ILE A 258 -15.91 2.75 15.12
C ILE A 258 -16.04 1.44 14.32
N SER A 259 -15.14 1.17 13.39
CA SER A 259 -15.13 0.01 12.50
C SER A 259 -14.68 -1.27 13.23
N LYS A 260 -15.35 -1.63 14.35
CA LYS A 260 -15.21 -2.95 15.00
C LYS A 260 -15.84 -4.08 14.18
N MET A 261 -16.28 -3.79 12.97
CA MET A 261 -17.20 -4.59 12.19
C MET A 261 -16.50 -5.64 11.33
N SER A 262 -17.29 -6.52 10.73
CA SER A 262 -16.87 -7.59 9.82
C SER A 262 -16.04 -7.09 8.62
N TRP A 263 -15.33 -8.00 7.95
CA TRP A 263 -14.44 -7.69 6.83
C TRP A 263 -15.11 -6.91 5.69
N HIS A 264 -16.37 -7.21 5.36
CA HIS A 264 -17.11 -6.52 4.30
C HIS A 264 -17.32 -5.04 4.59
N VAL A 265 -17.59 -4.68 5.84
CA VAL A 265 -17.71 -3.28 6.25
C VAL A 265 -16.36 -2.56 6.12
N ARG A 266 -15.26 -3.21 6.52
CA ARG A 266 -13.91 -2.64 6.43
C ARG A 266 -13.47 -2.30 5.02
N LEU A 267 -13.88 -3.09 4.01
CA LEU A 267 -13.55 -2.82 2.62
C LEU A 267 -14.17 -1.50 2.15
N VAL A 268 -15.41 -1.22 2.56
CA VAL A 268 -16.16 -0.01 2.18
C VAL A 268 -15.82 1.17 3.10
N ASP A 269 -15.78 0.96 4.40
CA ASP A 269 -15.51 2.02 5.40
C ASP A 269 -14.13 2.68 5.21
N GLY A 270 -13.18 1.95 4.63
CA GLY A 270 -11.87 2.49 4.30
C GLY A 270 -11.88 3.59 3.22
N PHE A 271 -12.96 3.76 2.42
CA PHE A 271 -12.98 4.76 1.36
C PHE A 271 -12.98 6.19 1.89
N ALA A 272 -13.95 6.54 2.73
CA ALA A 272 -14.10 7.92 3.21
C ALA A 272 -12.86 8.45 3.96
N PRO A 273 -12.30 7.75 4.97
CA PRO A 273 -11.11 8.22 5.67
C PRO A 273 -9.87 8.28 4.76
N ASN A 274 -9.69 7.32 3.84
CA ASN A 274 -8.56 7.34 2.93
C ASN A 274 -8.69 8.41 1.83
N ILE A 275 -9.89 8.66 1.31
CA ILE A 275 -10.14 9.75 0.36
C ILE A 275 -9.78 11.09 1.01
N LEU A 276 -10.24 11.34 2.23
CA LEU A 276 -9.95 12.57 2.94
C LEU A 276 -8.46 12.71 3.24
N LEU A 277 -7.84 11.69 3.81
CA LEU A 277 -6.44 11.71 4.20
C LEU A 277 -5.52 11.89 2.97
N ILE A 278 -5.70 11.09 1.92
CA ILE A 278 -4.90 11.18 0.70
C ILE A 278 -5.13 12.53 0.00
N GLY A 279 -6.40 12.97 -0.10
CA GLY A 279 -6.75 14.21 -0.77
C GLY A 279 -6.11 15.44 -0.13
N VAL A 280 -6.21 15.56 1.19
CA VAL A 280 -5.66 16.70 1.93
C VAL A 280 -4.13 16.72 1.89
N PHE A 281 -3.48 15.57 2.06
CA PHE A 281 -2.01 15.49 2.01
C PHE A 281 -1.44 15.60 0.60
N LEU A 282 -2.19 15.24 -0.46
CA LEU A 282 -1.80 15.55 -1.85
C LEU A 282 -1.92 17.05 -2.17
N MET A 283 -2.90 17.75 -1.57
CA MET A 283 -2.92 19.23 -1.62
C MET A 283 -1.66 19.81 -0.98
N GLY A 284 -1.26 19.28 0.18
CA GLY A 284 0.02 19.56 0.81
C GLY A 284 0.21 21.03 1.22
N GLN A 285 -0.86 21.72 1.63
CA GLN A 285 -0.89 23.17 1.91
C GLN A 285 -0.75 23.51 3.40
N GLY A 286 -0.92 22.53 4.30
CA GLY A 286 -0.95 22.75 5.75
C GLY A 286 0.40 22.51 6.45
N GLY A 287 0.38 22.73 7.78
CA GLY A 287 1.55 22.63 8.65
C GLY A 287 2.06 21.21 8.84
N ILE A 288 1.15 20.24 8.90
CA ILE A 288 1.53 18.82 9.02
C ILE A 288 2.23 18.36 7.74
N SER A 289 1.71 18.71 6.56
CA SER A 289 2.39 18.45 5.28
C SER A 289 3.78 19.07 5.25
N ARG A 290 3.95 20.29 5.79
CA ARG A 290 5.26 20.95 5.88
C ARG A 290 6.21 20.17 6.80
N LEU A 291 5.73 19.71 7.96
CA LEU A 291 6.50 18.86 8.86
C LEU A 291 6.91 17.55 8.18
N PHE A 292 6.00 16.89 7.46
CA PHE A 292 6.26 15.62 6.79
C PHE A 292 7.27 15.74 5.62
N ARG A 293 7.50 16.95 5.09
CA ARG A 293 8.57 17.24 4.12
C ARG A 293 9.97 17.40 4.77
N TRP A 294 10.07 17.30 6.08
CA TRP A 294 11.38 17.32 6.73
C TRP A 294 12.23 16.14 6.27
N LYS A 295 13.45 16.42 5.77
CA LYS A 295 14.31 15.42 5.09
C LYS A 295 14.49 14.09 5.82
N PRO A 296 14.68 14.03 7.18
CA PRO A 296 14.74 12.76 7.89
C PRO A 296 13.46 11.94 7.78
N LEU A 297 12.27 12.56 7.86
CA LEU A 297 10.98 11.88 7.73
C LEU A 297 10.76 11.36 6.31
N VAL A 298 11.15 12.13 5.29
CA VAL A 298 11.11 11.70 3.88
C VAL A 298 12.03 10.50 3.65
N LYS A 299 13.22 10.46 4.28
CA LYS A 299 14.12 9.30 4.19
C LYS A 299 13.48 8.04 4.79
N LEU A 300 12.83 8.13 5.95
CA LEU A 300 12.09 7.01 6.52
C LEU A 300 10.98 6.54 5.57
N GLY A 301 10.24 7.49 4.99
CA GLY A 301 9.20 7.17 4.01
C GLY A 301 9.72 6.44 2.77
N ASN A 302 10.91 6.78 2.28
CA ASN A 302 11.53 6.11 1.14
C ASN A 302 11.89 4.64 1.44
N LEU A 303 12.17 4.31 2.71
CA LEU A 303 12.45 2.93 3.14
C LEU A 303 11.17 2.09 3.35
N SER A 304 9.99 2.71 3.37
CA SER A 304 8.74 2.03 3.77
C SER A 304 8.41 0.79 2.94
N ALA A 305 8.74 0.76 1.65
CA ALA A 305 8.48 -0.38 0.78
C ALA A 305 9.41 -1.57 1.07
N ASP A 306 10.69 -1.30 1.34
CA ASP A 306 11.66 -2.33 1.71
C ASP A 306 11.35 -2.86 3.11
N CYS A 307 11.03 -1.96 4.05
CA CYS A 307 10.56 -2.34 5.39
C CYS A 307 9.32 -3.22 5.32
N TYR A 308 8.38 -2.93 4.40
CA TYR A 308 7.19 -3.75 4.22
C TYR A 308 7.51 -5.20 3.81
N LEU A 309 8.51 -5.44 2.97
CA LEU A 309 8.90 -6.79 2.58
C LEU A 309 9.73 -7.53 3.64
N LEU A 310 10.45 -6.79 4.47
CA LEU A 310 11.39 -7.35 5.46
C LEU A 310 10.75 -7.64 6.81
N HIS A 311 9.79 -6.82 7.26
CA HIS A 311 9.37 -6.81 8.66
C HIS A 311 8.83 -8.15 9.16
N GLN A 312 8.02 -8.86 8.36
CA GLN A 312 7.43 -10.13 8.80
C GLN A 312 8.50 -11.21 8.97
N ILE A 313 9.50 -11.23 8.08
CA ILE A 313 10.64 -12.14 8.17
C ILE A 313 11.47 -11.83 9.44
N VAL A 314 11.73 -10.55 9.69
CA VAL A 314 12.47 -10.13 10.89
C VAL A 314 11.73 -10.51 12.15
N ILE A 315 10.42 -10.31 12.20
CA ILE A 315 9.57 -10.70 13.34
C ILE A 315 9.63 -12.21 13.55
N ASN A 316 9.38 -13.00 12.51
CA ASN A 316 9.39 -14.45 12.60
C ASN A 316 10.77 -14.97 13.02
N LEU A 317 11.84 -14.46 12.41
CA LEU A 317 13.22 -14.82 12.74
C LEU A 317 13.56 -14.50 14.20
N PHE A 318 13.19 -13.32 14.68
CA PHE A 318 13.42 -12.89 16.04
C PHE A 318 12.76 -13.83 17.05
N PHE A 319 11.46 -14.11 16.91
CA PHE A 319 10.75 -14.97 17.85
C PHE A 319 11.20 -16.43 17.77
N THR A 320 11.51 -16.93 16.58
CA THR A 320 12.03 -18.31 16.43
C THR A 320 13.42 -18.49 17.06
N LEU A 321 14.34 -17.54 16.87
CA LEU A 321 15.70 -17.66 17.39
C LEU A 321 15.81 -17.33 18.87
N SER A 322 15.05 -16.37 19.36
CA SER A 322 15.12 -15.96 20.76
C SER A 322 14.36 -16.89 21.70
N GLY A 323 13.36 -17.62 21.19
CA GLY A 323 12.42 -18.38 22.01
C GLY A 323 11.65 -17.52 23.02
N VAL A 324 11.68 -16.19 22.84
CA VAL A 324 11.04 -15.26 23.77
C VAL A 324 9.52 -15.31 23.57
N GLU A 325 8.83 -15.73 24.62
CA GLU A 325 7.42 -15.46 24.76
C GLU A 325 7.26 -14.04 25.32
N ALA A 326 6.54 -13.18 24.63
CA ALA A 326 6.31 -11.78 25.05
C ALA A 326 4.92 -11.64 25.73
N PRO A 327 4.72 -12.16 26.96
CA PRO A 327 3.41 -12.25 27.59
C PRO A 327 2.90 -10.88 28.10
N THR A 328 3.79 -9.92 28.32
CA THR A 328 3.44 -8.61 28.86
C THR A 328 3.48 -7.52 27.77
N VAL A 329 2.70 -6.45 27.96
CA VAL A 329 2.72 -5.28 27.07
C VAL A 329 4.12 -4.67 26.98
N VAL A 330 4.84 -4.61 28.08
CA VAL A 330 6.20 -4.06 28.13
C VAL A 330 7.16 -4.90 27.29
N SER A 331 7.14 -6.25 27.44
CA SER A 331 7.98 -7.13 26.62
C SER A 331 7.66 -7.04 25.15
N LYS A 332 6.36 -6.96 24.78
CA LYS A 332 5.93 -6.73 23.39
C LYS A 332 6.45 -5.42 22.82
N ILE A 333 6.41 -4.32 23.59
CA ILE A 333 6.95 -3.02 23.16
C ILE A 333 8.46 -3.11 22.91
N LEU A 334 9.22 -3.74 23.82
CA LEU A 334 10.67 -3.91 23.66
C LEU A 334 11.01 -4.76 22.43
N CYS A 335 10.33 -5.90 22.24
CA CYS A 335 10.49 -6.76 21.07
C CYS A 335 10.13 -6.01 19.77
N SER A 336 9.04 -5.22 19.79
CA SER A 336 8.64 -4.39 18.65
C SER A 336 9.71 -3.35 18.32
N GLY A 337 10.26 -2.66 19.32
CA GLY A 337 11.35 -1.72 19.15
C GLY A 337 12.58 -2.34 18.50
N PHE A 338 12.97 -3.54 18.97
CA PHE A 338 14.09 -4.28 18.38
C PHE A 338 13.81 -4.70 16.93
N CYS A 339 12.68 -5.36 16.67
CA CYS A 339 12.31 -5.81 15.33
C CYS A 339 12.19 -4.66 14.34
N LEU A 340 11.59 -3.54 14.76
CA LEU A 340 11.46 -2.34 13.92
C LEU A 340 12.83 -1.72 13.64
N GLY A 341 13.67 -1.56 14.66
CA GLY A 341 15.04 -1.02 14.53
C GLY A 341 15.88 -1.86 13.58
N PHE A 342 15.83 -3.19 13.72
CA PHE A 342 16.54 -4.12 12.84
C PHE A 342 16.01 -4.07 11.41
N THR A 343 14.69 -4.05 11.21
CA THR A 343 14.06 -3.89 9.88
C THR A 343 14.53 -2.61 9.20
N LEU A 344 14.53 -1.49 9.91
CA LEU A 344 14.99 -0.21 9.40
C LEU A 344 16.48 -0.22 9.04
N ALA A 345 17.32 -0.84 9.88
CA ALA A 345 18.76 -0.95 9.63
C ALA A 345 19.05 -1.75 8.36
N VAL A 346 18.38 -2.90 8.17
CA VAL A 346 18.53 -3.72 6.96
C VAL A 346 18.03 -2.97 5.73
N ALA A 347 16.85 -2.36 5.78
CA ALA A 347 16.31 -1.58 4.67
C ALA A 347 17.23 -0.41 4.28
N TRP A 348 17.81 0.27 5.26
CA TRP A 348 18.77 1.36 5.01
C TRP A 348 20.08 0.88 4.37
N LEU A 349 20.60 -0.28 4.79
CA LEU A 349 21.79 -0.87 4.17
C LEU A 349 21.57 -1.25 2.72
N LEU A 350 20.37 -1.80 2.40
CA LEU A 350 19.98 -2.15 1.02
C LEU A 350 19.83 -0.89 0.15
N ASP A 351 19.16 0.16 0.64
CA ASP A 351 19.02 1.45 -0.07
C ASP A 351 20.39 2.09 -0.38
N ARG A 352 21.35 1.99 0.54
CA ARG A 352 22.71 2.50 0.30
C ARG A 352 23.47 1.75 -0.79
N LYS A 353 23.29 0.41 -0.89
CA LYS A 353 23.92 -0.38 -1.95
C LYS A 353 23.31 -0.09 -3.32
N ALA A 354 21.99 0.12 -3.38
CA ALA A 354 21.30 0.42 -4.64
C ALA A 354 21.63 1.81 -5.22
N ARG A 355 22.21 2.72 -4.39
CA ARG A 355 22.60 4.08 -4.80
C ARG A 355 24.07 4.21 -5.21
N LYS A 356 24.88 3.18 -4.97
CA LYS A 356 26.28 3.07 -5.45
C LYS A 356 26.34 2.35 -6.78
#